data_aa3619a51f8aac2f4c6da058734e3db0
#
_entry.id   aa3619a51f8aac2f4c6da058734e3db0
#
_cell.length_a   1.000
_cell.length_b   1.000
_cell.length_c   1.000
_cell.angle_alpha   90.00
_cell.angle_beta   90.00
_cell.angle_gamma   90.00
#
_symmetry.space_group_name_H-M   'P 1'
#
loop_
_entity.id
_entity.type
_entity.pdbx_description
1 polymer ?
#
loop_
_entity_poly.entity_id
_entity_poly.type
_entity_poly.pdbx_seq_one_letter_code
_entity_poly.pdbx_strand_id
1 'polypeptide(L)'
;MDKQKAIAITTEIFELYTRYGSSDYIGEPVSQLEHMCQAAQMAAAEGADDEMVLAAFFHDIGHLCEFIMPLEKMEGIGIVDHESIGEEYLLSHGFSPRLGRLVQGHVPAKRYLTFKYPEYYQRLSQASKETLTIQGGVMQADEAAAFEADPLFADYIKMREWDDRAKLVNTPIPDLDFLKEMAIQHLMNQN
;
A
#
# COMPACT_ATOMS: atom_id res chain seq x y z
N MET A 1 -11.53 -19.75 3.18
CA MET A 1 -10.63 -20.78 3.80
C MET A 1 -11.08 -21.08 5.24
N ASP A 2 -10.53 -22.13 5.90
CA ASP A 2 -10.86 -22.36 7.31
C ASP A 2 -10.15 -21.36 8.26
N LYS A 3 -10.69 -21.21 9.46
CA LYS A 3 -10.23 -20.21 10.44
C LYS A 3 -8.78 -20.43 10.90
N GLN A 4 -8.35 -21.69 11.07
CA GLN A 4 -6.98 -21.95 11.53
C GLN A 4 -5.95 -21.54 10.50
N LYS A 5 -6.23 -21.83 9.23
CA LYS A 5 -5.38 -21.41 8.10
C LYS A 5 -5.36 -19.88 7.96
N ALA A 6 -6.52 -19.22 8.10
CA ALA A 6 -6.59 -17.75 8.06
C ALA A 6 -5.76 -17.11 9.17
N ILE A 7 -5.83 -17.63 10.41
CA ILE A 7 -5.01 -17.17 11.54
C ILE A 7 -3.53 -17.37 11.26
N ALA A 8 -3.11 -18.53 10.72
CA ALA A 8 -1.71 -18.82 10.44
C ALA A 8 -1.14 -17.84 9.40
N ILE A 9 -1.85 -17.63 8.29
CA ILE A 9 -1.48 -16.68 7.24
C ILE A 9 -1.39 -15.25 7.80
N THR A 10 -2.41 -14.79 8.53
CA THR A 10 -2.41 -13.45 9.11
C THR A 10 -1.25 -13.28 10.08
N THR A 11 -0.95 -14.29 10.90
CA THR A 11 0.18 -14.25 11.82
C THR A 11 1.50 -14.09 11.07
N GLU A 12 1.73 -14.87 10.02
CA GLU A 12 2.92 -14.80 9.19
C GLU A 12 3.10 -13.40 8.59
N ILE A 13 2.05 -12.85 7.99
CA ILE A 13 2.10 -11.52 7.36
C ILE A 13 2.38 -10.43 8.41
N PHE A 14 1.67 -10.46 9.53
CA PHE A 14 1.86 -9.44 10.59
C PHE A 14 3.20 -9.57 11.32
N GLU A 15 3.85 -10.75 11.28
CA GLU A 15 5.23 -10.88 11.75
C GLU A 15 6.23 -10.04 10.96
N LEU A 16 5.99 -9.79 9.66
CA LEU A 16 6.84 -8.89 8.87
C LEU A 16 6.82 -7.48 9.46
N TYR A 17 5.64 -6.98 9.80
CA TYR A 17 5.48 -5.66 10.42
C TYR A 17 6.10 -5.60 11.81
N THR A 18 5.93 -6.65 12.62
CA THR A 18 6.51 -6.72 13.96
C THR A 18 8.05 -6.74 13.94
N ARG A 19 8.62 -7.45 12.97
CA ARG A 19 10.08 -7.63 12.87
C ARG A 19 10.76 -6.49 12.12
N TYR A 20 10.15 -5.94 11.09
CA TYR A 20 10.81 -5.04 10.13
C TYR A 20 10.11 -3.69 9.97
N GLY A 21 8.89 -3.54 10.46
CA GLY A 21 8.10 -2.33 10.29
C GLY A 21 8.68 -1.07 10.97
N SER A 22 9.62 -1.23 11.91
CA SER A 22 10.35 -0.11 12.51
C SER A 22 11.46 0.46 11.61
N SER A 23 11.71 -0.15 10.46
CA SER A 23 12.65 0.38 9.47
C SER A 23 12.18 1.74 8.95
N ASP A 24 13.13 2.61 8.61
CA ASP A 24 12.83 3.92 8.07
C ASP A 24 11.98 3.80 6.79
N TYR A 25 10.94 4.60 6.69
CA TYR A 25 10.23 4.82 5.44
C TYR A 25 11.06 5.81 4.62
N ILE A 26 11.74 5.30 3.61
CA ILE A 26 12.88 5.96 2.96
C ILE A 26 12.56 7.40 2.54
N GLY A 27 13.34 8.35 3.05
CA GLY A 27 13.21 9.78 2.76
C GLY A 27 12.04 10.48 3.46
N GLU A 28 11.31 9.79 4.33
CA GLU A 28 10.20 10.34 5.11
C GLU A 28 10.49 10.27 6.62
N PRO A 29 9.90 11.15 7.45
CA PRO A 29 10.22 11.23 8.87
C PRO A 29 9.44 10.23 9.75
N VAL A 30 8.98 9.13 9.18
CA VAL A 30 8.19 8.08 9.82
C VAL A 30 8.75 6.70 9.49
N SER A 31 8.46 5.69 10.32
CA SER A 31 8.76 4.29 9.98
C SER A 31 7.74 3.73 9.00
N GLN A 32 8.06 2.60 8.37
CA GLN A 32 7.15 1.88 7.48
C GLN A 32 5.83 1.53 8.17
N LEU A 33 5.90 1.02 9.40
CA LEU A 33 4.70 0.65 10.17
C LEU A 33 3.86 1.89 10.53
N GLU A 34 4.48 3.01 10.94
CA GLU A 34 3.75 4.25 11.22
C GLU A 34 3.01 4.74 9.99
N HIS A 35 3.67 4.72 8.83
CA HIS A 35 3.08 5.11 7.55
C HIS A 35 1.86 4.25 7.21
N MET A 36 2.01 2.93 7.18
CA MET A 36 0.94 2.01 6.81
C MET A 36 -0.23 2.03 7.82
N CYS A 37 0.05 2.17 9.12
CA CYS A 37 -1.00 2.33 10.13
C CYS A 37 -1.78 3.63 9.95
N GLN A 38 -1.12 4.74 9.65
CA GLN A 38 -1.78 6.03 9.40
C GLN A 38 -2.68 5.97 8.18
N ALA A 39 -2.24 5.34 7.07
CA ALA A 39 -3.05 5.16 5.88
C ALA A 39 -4.33 4.35 6.19
N ALA A 40 -4.22 3.24 6.91
CA ALA A 40 -5.36 2.44 7.34
C ALA A 40 -6.31 3.20 8.27
N GLN A 41 -5.78 3.97 9.24
CA GLN A 41 -6.59 4.80 10.14
C GLN A 41 -7.38 5.88 9.38
N MET A 42 -6.77 6.52 8.39
CA MET A 42 -7.45 7.50 7.53
C MET A 42 -8.56 6.84 6.71
N ALA A 43 -8.30 5.67 6.12
CA ALA A 43 -9.31 4.90 5.40
C ALA A 43 -10.51 4.57 6.29
N ALA A 44 -10.26 4.03 7.48
CA ALA A 44 -11.32 3.70 8.44
C ALA A 44 -12.10 4.95 8.91
N ALA A 45 -11.41 6.05 9.21
CA ALA A 45 -12.04 7.30 9.65
C ALA A 45 -12.90 7.96 8.54
N GLU A 46 -12.58 7.74 7.27
CA GLU A 46 -13.36 8.21 6.12
C GLU A 46 -14.49 7.23 5.73
N GLY A 47 -14.66 6.12 6.46
CA GLY A 47 -15.76 5.16 6.26
C GLY A 47 -15.55 4.22 5.07
N ALA A 48 -14.30 3.96 4.71
CA ALA A 48 -13.96 2.96 3.70
C ALA A 48 -14.37 1.55 4.15
N ASP A 49 -14.62 0.67 3.19
CA ASP A 49 -14.89 -0.74 3.49
C ASP A 49 -13.63 -1.47 3.99
N ASP A 50 -13.83 -2.66 4.59
CA ASP A 50 -12.74 -3.44 5.20
C ASP A 50 -11.62 -3.79 4.21
N GLU A 51 -11.94 -4.03 2.94
CA GLU A 51 -10.92 -4.29 1.92
C GLU A 51 -10.05 -3.07 1.64
N MET A 52 -10.64 -1.88 1.57
CA MET A 52 -9.89 -0.63 1.39
C MET A 52 -9.05 -0.30 2.62
N VAL A 53 -9.56 -0.55 3.83
CA VAL A 53 -8.77 -0.36 5.08
C VAL A 53 -7.57 -1.31 5.10
N LEU A 54 -7.79 -2.59 4.78
CA LEU A 54 -6.70 -3.57 4.68
C LEU A 54 -5.72 -3.23 3.55
N ALA A 55 -6.22 -2.83 2.38
CA ALA A 55 -5.36 -2.41 1.27
C ALA A 55 -4.52 -1.18 1.64
N ALA A 56 -5.09 -0.21 2.36
CA ALA A 56 -4.36 0.95 2.87
C ALA A 56 -3.28 0.55 3.88
N PHE A 57 -3.51 -0.48 4.71
CA PHE A 57 -2.48 -1.04 5.60
C PHE A 57 -1.39 -1.79 4.81
N PHE A 58 -1.76 -2.49 3.76
CA PHE A 58 -0.84 -3.36 3.01
C PHE A 58 -0.20 -2.69 1.79
N HIS A 59 -0.53 -1.44 1.43
CA HIS A 59 -0.13 -0.86 0.15
C HIS A 59 1.37 -0.91 -0.13
N ASP A 60 2.19 -0.77 0.90
CA ASP A 60 3.65 -0.79 0.83
C ASP A 60 4.28 -2.10 1.36
N ILE A 61 3.49 -3.18 1.55
CA ILE A 61 4.00 -4.46 2.07
C ILE A 61 5.14 -5.03 1.21
N GLY A 62 5.15 -4.72 -0.08
CA GLY A 62 6.23 -5.12 -0.99
C GLY A 62 7.61 -4.67 -0.54
N HIS A 63 7.72 -3.54 0.16
CA HIS A 63 8.98 -3.11 0.77
C HIS A 63 9.43 -4.06 1.89
N LEU A 64 8.50 -4.63 2.65
CA LEU A 64 8.83 -5.60 3.70
C LEU A 64 9.19 -6.99 3.13
N CYS A 65 8.77 -7.31 1.91
CA CYS A 65 9.10 -8.57 1.24
C CYS A 65 10.61 -8.74 0.99
N GLU A 66 11.40 -7.65 0.98
CA GLU A 66 12.87 -7.73 0.85
C GLU A 66 13.55 -8.56 1.93
N PHE A 67 12.92 -8.69 3.10
CA PHE A 67 13.47 -9.43 4.23
C PHE A 67 13.21 -10.94 4.16
N ILE A 68 12.37 -11.38 3.22
CA ILE A 68 11.98 -12.79 3.07
C ILE A 68 12.27 -13.37 1.69
N MET A 69 12.56 -12.52 0.69
CA MET A 69 12.93 -12.96 -0.66
C MET A 69 13.93 -12.00 -1.31
N PRO A 70 14.76 -12.49 -2.27
CA PRO A 70 15.67 -11.61 -3.01
C PRO A 70 14.88 -10.72 -3.97
N LEU A 71 14.99 -9.39 -3.80
CA LEU A 71 14.31 -8.40 -4.62
C LEU A 71 15.31 -7.39 -5.19
N GLU A 72 14.99 -6.81 -6.35
CA GLU A 72 15.74 -5.72 -6.93
C GLU A 72 15.49 -4.42 -6.15
N LYS A 73 16.57 -3.74 -5.79
CA LYS A 73 16.52 -2.51 -4.98
C LYS A 73 16.85 -1.29 -5.83
N MET A 74 16.10 -0.23 -5.62
CA MET A 74 16.48 1.11 -6.05
C MET A 74 17.45 1.67 -5.01
N GLU A 75 18.65 2.05 -5.44
CA GLU A 75 19.72 2.51 -4.55
C GLU A 75 19.24 3.70 -3.69
N GLY A 76 19.06 3.47 -2.38
CA GLY A 76 18.62 4.47 -1.41
C GLY A 76 17.13 4.85 -1.44
N ILE A 77 16.27 4.18 -2.25
CA ILE A 77 14.87 4.60 -2.47
C ILE A 77 13.85 3.44 -2.27
N GLY A 78 14.31 2.20 -2.01
CA GLY A 78 13.44 1.07 -1.71
C GLY A 78 13.44 -0.03 -2.78
N ILE A 79 12.34 -0.76 -2.89
CA ILE A 79 12.19 -1.92 -3.78
C ILE A 79 11.56 -1.49 -5.09
N VAL A 80 12.13 -1.97 -6.21
CA VAL A 80 11.54 -1.83 -7.55
C VAL A 80 10.22 -2.59 -7.60
N ASP A 81 9.18 -1.98 -8.18
CA ASP A 81 7.85 -2.58 -8.37
C ASP A 81 7.21 -3.14 -7.07
N HIS A 82 7.48 -2.48 -5.91
CA HIS A 82 6.96 -2.92 -4.61
C HIS A 82 5.43 -3.09 -4.60
N GLU A 83 4.71 -2.28 -5.36
CA GLU A 83 3.25 -2.37 -5.49
C GLU A 83 2.80 -3.69 -6.14
N SER A 84 3.49 -4.13 -7.19
CA SER A 84 3.20 -5.41 -7.86
C SER A 84 3.64 -6.59 -7.00
N ILE A 85 4.79 -6.48 -6.33
CA ILE A 85 5.28 -7.50 -5.38
C ILE A 85 4.30 -7.65 -4.22
N GLY A 86 3.78 -6.55 -3.68
CA GLY A 86 2.78 -6.53 -2.62
C GLY A 86 1.48 -7.21 -3.05
N GLU A 87 0.98 -6.89 -4.26
CA GLU A 87 -0.17 -7.57 -4.85
C GLU A 87 0.04 -9.08 -4.95
N GLU A 88 1.12 -9.53 -5.61
CA GLU A 88 1.42 -10.95 -5.80
C GLU A 88 1.58 -11.68 -4.47
N TYR A 89 2.24 -11.08 -3.50
CA TYR A 89 2.41 -11.62 -2.17
C TYR A 89 1.06 -11.87 -1.49
N LEU A 90 0.18 -10.87 -1.46
CA LEU A 90 -1.14 -10.99 -0.85
C LEU A 90 -2.05 -11.98 -1.57
N LEU A 91 -2.06 -11.98 -2.91
CA LEU A 91 -2.81 -12.95 -3.71
C LEU A 91 -2.35 -14.39 -3.44
N SER A 92 -1.04 -14.62 -3.33
CA SER A 92 -0.49 -15.96 -3.00
C SER A 92 -0.90 -16.46 -1.63
N HIS A 93 -1.24 -15.54 -0.70
CA HIS A 93 -1.75 -15.82 0.64
C HIS A 93 -3.28 -15.91 0.72
N GLY A 94 -3.99 -15.74 -0.42
CA GLY A 94 -5.43 -15.96 -0.53
C GLY A 94 -6.27 -14.71 -0.27
N PHE A 95 -5.69 -13.52 -0.27
CA PHE A 95 -6.46 -12.27 -0.28
C PHE A 95 -7.17 -12.09 -1.62
N SER A 96 -8.22 -11.26 -1.64
CA SER A 96 -9.06 -11.08 -2.82
C SER A 96 -8.30 -10.37 -3.96
N PRO A 97 -8.70 -10.61 -5.22
CA PRO A 97 -8.18 -9.86 -6.36
C PRO A 97 -8.43 -8.34 -6.26
N ARG A 98 -9.55 -7.92 -5.62
CA ARG A 98 -9.83 -6.49 -5.42
C ARG A 98 -8.80 -5.87 -4.49
N LEU A 99 -8.50 -6.52 -3.36
CA LEU A 99 -7.51 -6.03 -2.41
C LEU A 99 -6.10 -5.94 -3.06
N GLY A 100 -5.69 -6.97 -3.79
CA GLY A 100 -4.41 -6.94 -4.53
C GLY A 100 -4.33 -5.78 -5.50
N ARG A 101 -5.37 -5.56 -6.32
CA ARG A 101 -5.44 -4.43 -7.25
C ARG A 101 -5.43 -3.07 -6.56
N LEU A 102 -6.06 -2.93 -5.38
CA LEU A 102 -6.00 -1.70 -4.60
C LEU A 102 -4.57 -1.40 -4.14
N VAL A 103 -3.86 -2.42 -3.66
CA VAL A 103 -2.44 -2.32 -3.29
C VAL A 103 -1.60 -1.90 -4.50
N GLN A 104 -1.74 -2.59 -5.62
CA GLN A 104 -1.00 -2.28 -6.85
C GLN A 104 -1.32 -0.88 -7.39
N GLY A 105 -2.56 -0.42 -7.23
CA GLY A 105 -3.07 0.81 -7.86
C GLY A 105 -2.51 2.13 -7.31
N HIS A 106 -1.86 2.16 -6.14
CA HIS A 106 -1.42 3.42 -5.53
C HIS A 106 -0.28 4.11 -6.31
N VAL A 107 0.63 3.35 -6.94
CA VAL A 107 1.69 3.89 -7.80
C VAL A 107 1.12 4.41 -9.13
N PRO A 108 0.32 3.66 -9.90
CA PRO A 108 -0.43 4.22 -11.03
C PRO A 108 -1.22 5.49 -10.69
N ALA A 109 -1.88 5.55 -9.52
CA ALA A 109 -2.59 6.75 -9.08
C ALA A 109 -1.67 7.97 -8.91
N LYS A 110 -0.46 7.80 -8.35
CA LYS A 110 0.55 8.86 -8.28
C LYS A 110 0.93 9.37 -9.68
N ARG A 111 1.19 8.46 -10.62
CA ARG A 111 1.55 8.77 -12.01
C ARG A 111 0.40 9.49 -12.73
N TYR A 112 -0.83 9.04 -12.51
CA TYR A 112 -2.03 9.68 -13.05
C TYR A 112 -2.24 11.09 -12.49
N LEU A 113 -2.16 11.27 -11.18
CA LEU A 113 -2.37 12.57 -10.54
C LEU A 113 -1.34 13.60 -11.00
N THR A 114 -0.10 13.19 -11.24
CA THR A 114 0.94 14.07 -11.80
C THR A 114 0.68 14.44 -13.26
N PHE A 115 0.00 13.58 -14.03
CA PHE A 115 -0.47 13.88 -15.39
C PHE A 115 -1.65 14.87 -15.38
N LYS A 116 -2.64 14.56 -14.56
CA LYS A 116 -3.92 15.29 -14.56
C LYS A 116 -3.83 16.66 -13.92
N TYR A 117 -3.02 16.78 -12.86
CA TYR A 117 -2.90 17.97 -12.01
C TYR A 117 -1.41 18.35 -11.85
N PRO A 118 -0.85 19.23 -12.69
CA PRO A 118 0.58 19.61 -12.60
C PRO A 118 1.00 20.15 -11.22
N GLU A 119 0.08 20.79 -10.48
CA GLU A 119 0.30 21.25 -9.13
C GLU A 119 0.46 20.11 -8.10
N TYR A 120 -0.05 18.93 -8.40
CA TYR A 120 0.11 17.75 -7.55
C TYR A 120 1.60 17.36 -7.43
N TYR A 121 2.35 17.38 -8.54
CA TYR A 121 3.79 17.13 -8.52
C TYR A 121 4.55 18.05 -7.57
N GLN A 122 4.14 19.33 -7.48
CA GLN A 122 4.81 20.31 -6.61
C GLN A 122 4.63 19.96 -5.12
N ARG A 123 3.51 19.32 -4.76
CA ARG A 123 3.18 18.92 -3.38
C ARG A 123 3.78 17.58 -2.94
N LEU A 124 4.26 16.77 -3.88
CA LEU A 124 4.93 15.51 -3.54
C LEU A 124 6.17 15.76 -2.68
N SER A 125 6.45 14.86 -1.74
CA SER A 125 7.72 14.81 -1.03
C SER A 125 8.89 14.58 -2.00
N GLN A 126 10.11 14.84 -1.54
CA GLN A 126 11.30 14.60 -2.36
C GLN A 126 11.41 13.11 -2.72
N ALA A 127 11.20 12.21 -1.75
CA ALA A 127 11.21 10.77 -1.97
C ALA A 127 10.16 10.34 -3.02
N SER A 128 8.92 10.86 -2.92
CA SER A 128 7.87 10.57 -3.91
C SER A 128 8.18 11.08 -5.32
N LYS A 129 8.93 12.20 -5.46
CA LYS A 129 9.40 12.69 -6.77
C LYS A 129 10.48 11.81 -7.37
N GLU A 130 11.42 11.35 -6.55
CA GLU A 130 12.51 10.47 -6.97
C GLU A 130 11.97 9.12 -7.43
N THR A 131 11.09 8.50 -6.62
CA THR A 131 10.46 7.23 -6.98
C THR A 131 9.57 7.34 -8.21
N LEU A 132 8.87 8.46 -8.44
CA LEU A 132 8.04 8.67 -9.64
C LEU A 132 8.83 8.43 -10.94
N THR A 133 10.07 8.91 -11.01
CA THR A 133 10.91 8.75 -12.21
C THR A 133 11.20 7.28 -12.51
N ILE A 134 11.45 6.49 -11.49
CA ILE A 134 11.79 5.06 -11.61
C ILE A 134 10.52 4.23 -11.86
N GLN A 135 9.39 4.65 -11.30
CA GLN A 135 8.08 4.00 -11.47
C GLN A 135 7.38 4.33 -12.81
N GLY A 136 8.12 4.73 -13.82
CA GLY A 136 7.59 4.99 -15.17
C GLY A 136 7.21 6.45 -15.43
N GLY A 137 7.44 7.38 -14.49
CA GLY A 137 7.21 8.81 -14.67
C GLY A 137 5.73 9.19 -14.75
N VAL A 138 5.47 10.35 -15.32
CA VAL A 138 4.12 10.87 -15.55
C VAL A 138 3.39 10.00 -16.59
N MET A 139 2.12 9.66 -16.35
CA MET A 139 1.32 8.89 -17.33
C MET A 139 1.22 9.59 -18.69
N GLN A 140 1.10 8.79 -19.74
CA GLN A 140 0.72 9.29 -21.06
C GLN A 140 -0.82 9.35 -21.17
N ALA A 141 -1.32 10.10 -22.17
CA ALA A 141 -2.76 10.38 -22.29
C ALA A 141 -3.61 9.11 -22.51
N ASP A 142 -3.11 8.13 -23.26
CA ASP A 142 -3.78 6.85 -23.49
C ASP A 142 -3.78 5.96 -22.26
N GLU A 143 -2.68 5.94 -21.52
CA GLU A 143 -2.56 5.25 -20.24
C GLU A 143 -3.52 5.85 -19.18
N ALA A 144 -3.57 7.17 -19.11
CA ALA A 144 -4.47 7.89 -18.21
C ALA A 144 -5.96 7.63 -18.54
N ALA A 145 -6.31 7.59 -19.81
CA ALA A 145 -7.68 7.25 -20.23
C ALA A 145 -8.07 5.81 -19.88
N ALA A 146 -7.13 4.86 -20.01
CA ALA A 146 -7.37 3.48 -19.60
C ALA A 146 -7.51 3.36 -18.06
N PHE A 147 -6.71 4.11 -17.30
CA PHE A 147 -6.78 4.15 -15.84
C PHE A 147 -8.08 4.78 -15.34
N GLU A 148 -8.56 5.87 -15.97
CA GLU A 148 -9.87 6.50 -15.66
C GLU A 148 -11.06 5.56 -15.94
N ALA A 149 -10.94 4.64 -16.90
CA ALA A 149 -11.99 3.68 -17.24
C ALA A 149 -12.05 2.48 -16.29
N ASP A 150 -11.07 2.30 -15.40
CA ASP A 150 -11.06 1.20 -14.44
C ASP A 150 -12.17 1.36 -13.40
N PRO A 151 -12.97 0.31 -13.12
CA PRO A 151 -14.01 0.36 -12.07
C PRO A 151 -13.52 0.76 -10.67
N LEU A 152 -12.24 0.52 -10.35
CA LEU A 152 -11.64 0.88 -9.06
C LEU A 152 -10.93 2.25 -9.10
N PHE A 153 -11.07 3.02 -10.19
CA PHE A 153 -10.39 4.30 -10.34
C PHE A 153 -10.53 5.23 -9.13
N ALA A 154 -11.77 5.41 -8.64
CA ALA A 154 -12.03 6.27 -7.49
C ALA A 154 -11.34 5.75 -6.20
N ASP A 155 -11.31 4.43 -6.03
CA ASP A 155 -10.67 3.78 -4.89
C ASP A 155 -9.13 3.94 -4.95
N TYR A 156 -8.52 3.83 -6.14
CA TYR A 156 -7.08 4.09 -6.32
C TYR A 156 -6.69 5.53 -5.98
N ILE A 157 -7.52 6.49 -6.36
CA ILE A 157 -7.28 7.90 -6.02
C ILE A 157 -7.36 8.10 -4.50
N LYS A 158 -8.35 7.49 -3.83
CA LYS A 158 -8.46 7.52 -2.37
C LYS A 158 -7.27 6.88 -1.66
N MET A 159 -6.82 5.69 -2.13
CA MET A 159 -5.62 5.04 -1.62
C MET A 159 -4.42 5.99 -1.66
N ARG A 160 -4.21 6.65 -2.81
CA ARG A 160 -3.12 7.60 -2.97
C ARG A 160 -3.25 8.84 -2.08
N GLU A 161 -4.46 9.36 -1.86
CA GLU A 161 -4.70 10.47 -0.94
C GLU A 161 -4.29 10.12 0.50
N TRP A 162 -4.57 8.90 0.97
CA TRP A 162 -4.15 8.44 2.30
C TRP A 162 -2.65 8.25 2.39
N ASP A 163 -2.02 7.61 1.40
CA ASP A 163 -0.57 7.44 1.30
C ASP A 163 0.17 8.79 1.38
N ASP A 164 -0.26 9.79 0.60
CA ASP A 164 0.37 11.13 0.62
C ASP A 164 0.28 11.83 1.99
N ARG A 165 -0.79 11.56 2.76
CA ARG A 165 -1.07 12.18 4.06
C ARG A 165 -0.50 11.41 5.25
N ALA A 166 -0.18 10.13 5.08
CA ALA A 166 0.21 9.21 6.14
C ALA A 166 1.67 9.40 6.60
N LYS A 167 2.11 10.63 6.83
CA LYS A 167 3.50 11.02 7.12
C LYS A 167 3.60 11.94 8.34
N LEU A 168 2.64 11.81 9.26
CA LEU A 168 2.59 12.59 10.47
C LEU A 168 3.54 12.01 11.51
N VAL A 169 4.50 12.82 11.97
CA VAL A 169 5.47 12.42 13.00
C VAL A 169 4.81 12.32 14.38
N ASN A 170 5.35 11.44 15.22
CA ASN A 170 4.88 11.24 16.61
C ASN A 170 3.41 10.80 16.71
N THR A 171 2.87 10.17 15.68
CA THR A 171 1.56 9.53 15.75
C THR A 171 1.68 8.16 16.40
N PRO A 172 0.93 7.86 17.48
CA PRO A 172 1.00 6.56 18.11
C PRO A 172 0.60 5.44 17.14
N ILE A 173 1.40 4.37 17.11
CA ILE A 173 1.04 3.15 16.39
C ILE A 173 -0.14 2.50 17.14
N PRO A 174 -1.27 2.22 16.46
CA PRO A 174 -2.41 1.56 17.09
C PRO A 174 -2.09 0.10 17.42
N ASP A 175 -2.92 -0.52 18.25
CA ASP A 175 -2.93 -1.97 18.37
C ASP A 175 -3.35 -2.59 17.02
N LEU A 176 -2.53 -3.51 16.53
CA LEU A 176 -2.75 -4.16 15.24
C LEU A 176 -3.81 -5.28 15.30
N ASP A 177 -4.32 -5.62 16.46
CA ASP A 177 -5.27 -6.74 16.64
C ASP A 177 -6.57 -6.51 15.86
N PHE A 178 -7.01 -5.26 15.73
CA PHE A 178 -8.16 -4.91 14.88
C PHE A 178 -7.92 -5.25 13.41
N LEU A 179 -6.76 -4.87 12.88
CA LEU A 179 -6.38 -5.17 11.48
C LEU A 179 -6.15 -6.67 11.26
N LYS A 180 -5.58 -7.37 12.25
CA LYS A 180 -5.42 -8.84 12.19
C LYS A 180 -6.77 -9.54 12.12
N GLU A 181 -7.71 -9.17 12.99
CA GLU A 181 -9.05 -9.77 12.98
C GLU A 181 -9.77 -9.49 11.65
N MET A 182 -9.67 -8.26 11.13
CA MET A 182 -10.22 -7.89 9.82
C MET A 182 -9.62 -8.75 8.71
N ALA A 183 -8.30 -8.98 8.70
CA ALA A 183 -7.60 -9.82 7.72
C ALA A 183 -8.05 -11.29 7.83
N ILE A 184 -8.22 -11.83 9.05
CA ILE A 184 -8.74 -13.19 9.28
C ILE A 184 -10.15 -13.32 8.70
N GLN A 185 -11.04 -12.37 9.00
CA GLN A 185 -12.41 -12.39 8.49
C GLN A 185 -12.44 -12.28 6.97
N HIS A 186 -11.62 -11.41 6.38
CA HIS A 186 -11.47 -11.29 4.94
C HIS A 186 -11.07 -12.63 4.31
N LEU A 187 -10.02 -13.28 4.80
CA LEU A 187 -9.53 -14.56 4.30
C LEU A 187 -10.57 -15.69 4.43
N MET A 188 -11.32 -15.71 5.53
CA MET A 188 -12.38 -16.71 5.73
C MET A 188 -13.53 -16.54 4.73
N ASN A 189 -13.82 -15.31 4.31
CA ASN A 189 -14.91 -14.98 3.38
C ASN A 189 -14.52 -15.14 1.90
N GLN A 190 -13.25 -15.40 1.57
CA GLN A 190 -12.84 -15.74 0.21
C GLN A 190 -13.31 -17.17 -0.13
N ASN A 191 -14.13 -17.32 -1.18
CA ASN A 191 -14.63 -18.61 -1.69
C ASN A 191 -13.72 -19.17 -2.76
#